data_34d9a4f04c6fd03f975dbfd51ca56ab3
#
_entry.id   34d9a4f04c6fd03f975dbfd51ca56ab3
#
_cell.length_a   1.000
_cell.length_b   1.000
_cell.length_c   1.000
_cell.angle_alpha   90.00
_cell.angle_beta   90.00
_cell.angle_gamma   90.00
#
_symmetry.space_group_name_H-M   'P 1'
#
loop_
_entity.id
_entity.type
_entity.pdbx_description
1 polymer ?
#
loop_
_entity_poly.entity_id
_entity_poly.type
_entity_poly.pdbx_seq_one_letter_code
_entity_poly.pdbx_strand_id
1 'polypeptide(L)'
;FAEAAGHKVTELSPALVPFETKEDVKELQGLSLRNVEAAVLNGKKEVYREFGEMLFTHYGVSGPVLLSASSYAAKKLKKGPLTLMIDLKPALSEEQLDHRVLREFEENQNRQFKNAVHKLFPSKLIPVMIELSGIDPEKKVNVITKEERLGFVRLIKNLECTLTGLRDYNEAIITKGGIKIKEVDPGTMESRLVKGLHFAGEVLDLDAVTGGFNLQIAWSTAYAAGTGIESADE
;
A
#
# COMPACT_ATOMS: atom_id res chain seq x y z
N PHE A 1 28.40 3.80 14.93
CA PHE A 1 28.66 3.76 16.40
C PHE A 1 28.25 2.41 16.99
N ALA A 2 27.00 1.93 16.79
CA ALA A 2 26.54 0.67 17.38
C ALA A 2 27.37 -0.54 16.95
N GLU A 3 27.75 -0.66 15.68
CA GLU A 3 28.64 -1.71 15.17
C GLU A 3 30.04 -1.63 15.81
N ALA A 4 30.57 -0.41 15.98
CA ALA A 4 31.85 -0.20 16.66
C ALA A 4 31.77 -0.60 18.14
N ALA A 5 30.60 -0.55 18.76
CA ALA A 5 30.33 -1.04 20.11
C ALA A 5 30.05 -2.56 20.17
N GLY A 6 30.12 -3.26 19.05
CA GLY A 6 29.94 -4.71 18.95
C GLY A 6 28.50 -5.19 18.66
N HIS A 7 27.58 -4.27 18.46
CA HIS A 7 26.18 -4.62 18.13
C HIS A 7 26.00 -5.09 16.69
N LYS A 8 25.10 -6.02 16.50
CA LYS A 8 24.67 -6.44 15.16
C LYS A 8 23.61 -5.48 14.65
N VAL A 9 23.87 -4.90 13.48
CA VAL A 9 22.91 -4.07 12.74
C VAL A 9 22.33 -4.91 11.60
N THR A 10 21.01 -4.97 11.51
CA THR A 10 20.33 -5.65 10.40
C THR A 10 20.36 -4.77 9.16
N GLU A 11 20.18 -5.38 7.97
CA GLU A 11 20.19 -4.67 6.70
C GLU A 11 19.17 -3.53 6.70
N LEU A 12 19.63 -2.31 6.43
CA LEU A 12 18.77 -1.14 6.31
C LEU A 12 18.06 -1.13 4.96
N SER A 13 16.78 -0.77 4.95
CA SER A 13 16.00 -0.59 3.74
C SER A 13 14.94 0.50 3.92
N PRO A 14 14.55 1.20 2.85
CA PRO A 14 13.43 2.13 2.93
C PRO A 14 12.15 1.36 3.24
N ALA A 15 11.29 1.93 4.08
CA ALA A 15 9.97 1.40 4.39
C ALA A 15 8.94 2.51 4.49
N LEU A 16 7.67 2.17 4.43
CA LEU A 16 6.57 3.11 4.21
C LEU A 16 6.88 4.04 3.03
N VAL A 17 7.16 3.41 1.89
CA VAL A 17 7.67 4.05 0.68
C VAL A 17 6.76 3.68 -0.50
N PRO A 18 6.54 4.60 -1.47
CA PRO A 18 5.73 4.32 -2.65
C PRO A 18 6.28 3.17 -3.52
N PHE A 19 5.38 2.57 -4.31
CA PHE A 19 5.74 1.58 -5.31
C PHE A 19 5.84 2.20 -6.71
N GLU A 20 6.75 1.65 -7.50
CA GLU A 20 6.78 1.84 -8.95
C GLU A 20 5.93 0.77 -9.64
N THR A 21 5.21 1.16 -10.71
CA THR A 21 4.40 0.25 -11.53
C THR A 21 5.01 0.07 -12.91
N LYS A 22 4.73 -1.09 -13.53
CA LYS A 22 5.08 -1.36 -14.91
C LYS A 22 4.22 -0.57 -15.88
N GLU A 23 2.95 -0.44 -15.55
CA GLU A 23 1.95 0.30 -16.32
C GLU A 23 2.22 1.81 -16.19
N ASP A 24 2.06 2.54 -17.30
CA ASP A 24 2.11 4.01 -17.26
C ASP A 24 0.81 4.55 -16.63
N VAL A 25 0.94 5.07 -15.42
CA VAL A 25 -0.18 5.61 -14.64
C VAL A 25 -0.17 7.14 -14.54
N LYS A 26 0.62 7.81 -15.37
CA LYS A 26 0.78 9.28 -15.32
C LYS A 26 -0.53 10.04 -15.44
N GLU A 27 -1.45 9.58 -16.27
CA GLU A 27 -2.76 10.20 -16.43
C GLU A 27 -3.61 10.12 -15.13
N LEU A 28 -3.34 9.15 -14.28
CA LEU A 28 -3.96 8.99 -12.98
C LEU A 28 -3.27 9.79 -11.86
N GLN A 29 -2.15 10.46 -12.13
CA GLN A 29 -1.40 11.20 -11.11
C GLN A 29 -2.29 12.13 -10.30
N GLY A 30 -2.22 12.02 -8.95
CA GLY A 30 -3.01 12.78 -8.01
C GLY A 30 -4.43 12.24 -7.79
N LEU A 31 -4.81 11.14 -8.43
CA LEU A 31 -6.06 10.45 -8.14
C LEU A 31 -5.94 9.68 -6.82
N SER A 32 -6.70 10.09 -5.82
CA SER A 32 -6.89 9.35 -4.56
C SER A 32 -8.15 8.50 -4.64
N LEU A 33 -8.03 7.23 -4.27
CA LEU A 33 -9.12 6.27 -4.11
C LEU A 33 -9.29 5.96 -2.62
N ARG A 34 -10.35 6.48 -2.00
CA ARG A 34 -10.50 6.50 -0.53
C ARG A 34 -11.07 5.22 0.08
N ASN A 35 -11.92 4.52 -0.63
CA ASN A 35 -12.66 3.37 -0.11
C ASN A 35 -12.45 2.16 -1.04
N VAL A 36 -11.22 1.72 -1.14
CA VAL A 36 -10.83 0.55 -1.93
C VAL A 36 -10.24 -0.52 -1.02
N GLU A 37 -10.26 -1.76 -1.47
CA GLU A 37 -9.42 -2.79 -0.89
C GLU A 37 -8.26 -3.04 -1.83
N ALA A 38 -7.04 -2.97 -1.31
CA ALA A 38 -5.82 -3.23 -2.08
C ALA A 38 -5.12 -4.47 -1.53
N ALA A 39 -4.80 -5.41 -2.41
CA ALA A 39 -4.05 -6.62 -2.09
C ALA A 39 -2.78 -6.71 -2.90
N VAL A 40 -1.65 -6.95 -2.24
CA VAL A 40 -0.36 -7.24 -2.90
C VAL A 40 -0.14 -8.74 -2.91
N LEU A 41 0.08 -9.29 -4.10
CA LEU A 41 0.21 -10.73 -4.33
C LEU A 41 1.60 -11.09 -4.88
N ASN A 42 2.16 -12.21 -4.42
CA ASN A 42 3.32 -12.87 -5.02
C ASN A 42 2.85 -14.17 -5.70
N GLY A 43 2.56 -14.10 -6.98
CA GLY A 43 1.82 -15.15 -7.68
C GLY A 43 0.44 -15.33 -7.03
N LYS A 44 0.14 -16.53 -6.53
CA LYS A 44 -1.14 -16.83 -5.84
C LYS A 44 -1.12 -16.52 -4.33
N LYS A 45 0.05 -16.16 -3.78
CA LYS A 45 0.18 -15.95 -2.34
C LYS A 45 -0.03 -14.48 -2.00
N GLU A 46 -0.99 -14.21 -1.12
CA GLU A 46 -1.20 -12.89 -0.56
C GLU A 46 -0.03 -12.49 0.34
N VAL A 47 0.47 -11.27 0.12
CA VAL A 47 1.56 -10.64 0.87
C VAL A 47 1.00 -9.67 1.88
N TYR A 48 -0.01 -8.92 1.46
CA TYR A 48 -0.67 -7.89 2.23
C TYR A 48 -2.05 -7.60 1.64
N ARG A 49 -3.02 -7.26 2.49
CA ARG A 49 -4.35 -6.81 2.09
C ARG A 49 -4.87 -5.83 3.13
N GLU A 50 -5.43 -4.73 2.69
CA GLU A 50 -6.06 -3.75 3.56
C GLU A 50 -7.12 -2.94 2.82
N PHE A 51 -8.16 -2.55 3.55
CA PHE A 51 -9.16 -1.56 3.11
C PHE A 51 -8.70 -0.17 3.51
N GLY A 52 -8.78 0.80 2.60
CA GLY A 52 -8.41 2.17 2.92
C GLY A 52 -8.23 3.06 1.71
N GLU A 53 -7.28 3.97 1.83
CA GLU A 53 -6.95 4.96 0.81
C GLU A 53 -5.66 4.61 0.10
N MET A 54 -5.65 4.75 -1.22
CA MET A 54 -4.48 4.72 -2.07
C MET A 54 -4.41 5.93 -3.00
N LEU A 55 -3.22 6.25 -3.48
CA LEU A 55 -2.94 7.39 -4.34
C LEU A 55 -2.15 6.95 -5.57
N PHE A 56 -2.56 7.38 -6.76
CA PHE A 56 -1.74 7.28 -7.95
C PHE A 56 -0.76 8.44 -8.06
N THR A 57 0.51 8.12 -8.32
CA THR A 57 1.58 9.08 -8.59
C THR A 57 1.97 9.03 -10.08
N HIS A 58 2.93 9.85 -10.51
CA HIS A 58 3.40 9.81 -11.89
C HIS A 58 4.30 8.58 -12.22
N TYR A 59 4.74 7.84 -11.21
CA TYR A 59 5.60 6.66 -11.36
C TYR A 59 4.94 5.36 -10.86
N GLY A 60 3.80 5.46 -10.21
CA GLY A 60 3.16 4.27 -9.65
C GLY A 60 2.11 4.59 -8.61
N VAL A 61 2.19 3.96 -7.44
CA VAL A 61 1.15 4.01 -6.41
C VAL A 61 1.72 4.26 -5.01
N SER A 62 0.95 4.97 -4.20
CA SER A 62 1.26 5.38 -2.84
C SER A 62 -0.03 5.43 -1.98
N GLY A 63 0.00 6.14 -0.89
CA GLY A 63 -1.12 6.28 0.06
C GLY A 63 -1.01 5.29 1.22
N PRO A 64 -1.79 5.48 2.29
CA PRO A 64 -1.62 4.77 3.56
C PRO A 64 -1.55 3.26 3.42
N VAL A 65 -2.46 2.66 2.64
CA VAL A 65 -2.52 1.21 2.41
C VAL A 65 -1.26 0.72 1.70
N LEU A 66 -0.82 1.41 0.64
CA LEU A 66 0.33 0.99 -0.15
C LEU A 66 1.66 1.24 0.59
N LEU A 67 1.75 2.34 1.33
CA LEU A 67 2.90 2.61 2.20
C LEU A 67 3.07 1.48 3.23
N SER A 68 1.99 1.09 3.92
CA SER A 68 2.02 -0.05 4.84
C SER A 68 2.40 -1.35 4.13
N ALA A 69 1.84 -1.62 2.94
CA ALA A 69 2.16 -2.80 2.14
C ALA A 69 3.66 -2.90 1.79
N SER A 70 4.35 -1.77 1.59
CA SER A 70 5.76 -1.74 1.20
C SER A 70 6.66 -2.44 2.22
N SER A 71 6.38 -2.32 3.53
CA SER A 71 7.12 -2.97 4.60
C SER A 71 7.06 -4.51 4.51
N TYR A 72 5.98 -5.07 3.96
CA TYR A 72 5.81 -6.50 3.76
C TYR A 72 6.30 -6.99 2.40
N ALA A 73 6.27 -6.11 1.39
CA ALA A 73 6.58 -6.43 0.01
C ALA A 73 8.09 -6.34 -0.33
N ALA A 74 8.85 -5.48 0.36
CA ALA A 74 10.24 -5.14 0.04
C ALA A 74 11.14 -6.35 -0.27
N LYS A 75 11.17 -7.35 0.62
CA LYS A 75 11.99 -8.57 0.43
C LYS A 75 11.53 -9.44 -0.75
N LYS A 76 10.26 -9.35 -1.13
CA LYS A 76 9.67 -10.15 -2.21
C LYS A 76 9.92 -9.49 -3.56
N LEU A 77 9.84 -8.16 -3.64
CA LEU A 77 10.17 -7.37 -4.83
C LEU A 77 11.62 -7.56 -5.28
N LYS A 78 12.57 -7.80 -4.36
CA LYS A 78 13.95 -8.18 -4.70
C LYS A 78 14.04 -9.48 -5.52
N LYS A 79 13.00 -10.33 -5.50
CA LYS A 79 12.95 -11.62 -6.22
C LYS A 79 12.17 -11.55 -7.53
N GLY A 80 11.47 -10.47 -7.77
CA GLY A 80 10.66 -10.25 -8.96
C GLY A 80 9.42 -9.38 -8.70
N PRO A 81 8.70 -9.02 -9.75
CA PRO A 81 7.52 -8.17 -9.66
C PRO A 81 6.40 -8.82 -8.85
N LEU A 82 5.57 -7.99 -8.24
CA LEU A 82 4.38 -8.41 -7.52
C LEU A 82 3.13 -7.86 -8.23
N THR A 83 1.98 -8.48 -7.99
CA THR A 83 0.69 -8.00 -8.49
C THR A 83 0.01 -7.19 -7.40
N LEU A 84 -0.40 -5.96 -7.72
CA LEU A 84 -1.35 -5.18 -6.95
C LEU A 84 -2.74 -5.44 -7.54
N MET A 85 -3.66 -5.90 -6.72
CA MET A 85 -5.07 -6.07 -7.07
C MET A 85 -5.91 -5.08 -6.27
N ILE A 86 -6.72 -4.30 -6.97
CA ILE A 86 -7.53 -3.23 -6.38
C ILE A 86 -9.00 -3.55 -6.59
N ASP A 87 -9.73 -3.72 -5.49
CA ASP A 87 -11.19 -3.73 -5.50
C ASP A 87 -11.71 -2.30 -5.32
N LEU A 88 -12.29 -1.74 -6.37
CA LEU A 88 -12.81 -0.37 -6.39
C LEU A 88 -14.15 -0.22 -5.65
N LYS A 89 -14.83 -1.33 -5.34
CA LYS A 89 -16.14 -1.36 -4.67
C LYS A 89 -16.24 -2.50 -3.65
N PRO A 90 -15.36 -2.52 -2.63
CA PRO A 90 -15.25 -3.64 -1.69
C PRO A 90 -16.53 -3.89 -0.86
N ALA A 91 -17.35 -2.86 -0.67
CA ALA A 91 -18.63 -2.98 0.04
C ALA A 91 -19.72 -3.75 -0.74
N LEU A 92 -19.51 -4.03 -2.04
CA LEU A 92 -20.47 -4.72 -2.89
C LEU A 92 -19.92 -6.08 -3.30
N SER A 93 -20.74 -7.15 -3.19
CA SER A 93 -20.45 -8.41 -3.88
C SER A 93 -20.47 -8.23 -5.39
N GLU A 94 -19.92 -9.19 -6.15
CA GLU A 94 -19.98 -9.15 -7.63
C GLU A 94 -21.43 -9.07 -8.12
N GLU A 95 -22.34 -9.81 -7.50
CA GLU A 95 -23.77 -9.81 -7.84
C GLU A 95 -24.41 -8.45 -7.58
N GLN A 96 -24.17 -7.86 -6.42
CA GLN A 96 -24.66 -6.52 -6.07
C GLN A 96 -24.11 -5.44 -7.01
N LEU A 97 -22.83 -5.57 -7.39
CA LEU A 97 -22.21 -4.67 -8.34
C LEU A 97 -22.76 -4.84 -9.76
N ASP A 98 -23.03 -6.08 -10.20
CA ASP A 98 -23.69 -6.35 -11.48
C ASP A 98 -25.08 -5.68 -11.54
N HIS A 99 -25.88 -5.83 -10.51
CA HIS A 99 -27.18 -5.15 -10.40
C HIS A 99 -27.04 -3.62 -10.44
N ARG A 100 -25.98 -3.08 -9.82
CA ARG A 100 -25.74 -1.64 -9.89
C ARG A 100 -25.34 -1.18 -11.30
N VAL A 101 -24.43 -1.90 -11.95
CA VAL A 101 -24.03 -1.60 -13.34
C VAL A 101 -25.22 -1.70 -14.28
N LEU A 102 -26.04 -2.74 -14.13
CA LEU A 102 -27.24 -2.93 -14.93
C LEU A 102 -28.20 -1.74 -14.79
N ARG A 103 -28.47 -1.27 -13.58
CA ARG A 103 -29.31 -0.09 -13.33
C ARG A 103 -28.75 1.17 -13.98
N GLU A 104 -27.43 1.42 -13.90
CA GLU A 104 -26.80 2.57 -14.58
C GLU A 104 -26.97 2.48 -16.11
N PHE A 105 -26.95 1.27 -16.67
CA PHE A 105 -27.18 1.03 -18.10
C PHE A 105 -28.67 1.23 -18.49
N GLU A 106 -29.58 0.78 -17.65
CA GLU A 106 -31.02 0.98 -17.86
C GLU A 106 -31.40 2.47 -17.83
N GLU A 107 -30.83 3.26 -16.90
CA GLU A 107 -31.03 4.71 -16.85
C GLU A 107 -30.43 5.45 -18.07
N ASN A 108 -29.48 4.83 -18.77
CA ASN A 108 -28.75 5.43 -19.87
C ASN A 108 -28.84 4.65 -21.20
N GLN A 109 -29.89 3.89 -21.44
CA GLN A 109 -30.07 2.91 -22.54
C GLN A 109 -29.59 3.36 -23.94
N ASN A 110 -29.79 4.64 -24.25
CA ASN A 110 -29.45 5.19 -25.57
C ASN A 110 -28.07 5.87 -25.60
N ARG A 111 -27.37 5.94 -24.45
CA ARG A 111 -26.03 6.54 -24.38
C ARG A 111 -24.96 5.55 -24.78
N GLN A 112 -23.87 6.08 -25.26
CA GLN A 112 -22.64 5.33 -25.51
C GLN A 112 -22.02 4.92 -24.18
N PHE A 113 -21.32 3.79 -24.13
CA PHE A 113 -20.68 3.23 -22.93
C PHE A 113 -19.80 4.25 -22.21
N LYS A 114 -18.95 4.97 -22.96
CA LYS A 114 -18.09 6.01 -22.39
C LYS A 114 -18.85 7.09 -21.60
N ASN A 115 -20.11 7.35 -21.94
CA ASN A 115 -20.94 8.37 -21.32
C ASN A 115 -21.85 7.81 -20.20
N ALA A 116 -21.99 6.50 -20.10
CA ALA A 116 -22.87 5.85 -19.13
C ALA A 116 -22.20 5.49 -17.81
N VAL A 117 -20.87 5.44 -17.77
CA VAL A 117 -20.09 4.95 -16.59
C VAL A 117 -19.65 6.06 -15.64
N HIS A 118 -20.00 7.32 -15.90
CA HIS A 118 -19.54 8.48 -15.12
C HIS A 118 -19.89 8.44 -13.63
N LYS A 119 -21.00 7.81 -13.26
CA LYS A 119 -21.40 7.68 -11.85
C LYS A 119 -20.68 6.56 -11.10
N LEU A 120 -19.94 5.70 -11.80
CA LEU A 120 -19.26 4.55 -11.22
C LEU A 120 -17.85 4.90 -10.69
N PHE A 121 -17.18 5.88 -11.31
CA PHE A 121 -15.78 6.20 -11.07
C PHE A 121 -15.50 7.69 -10.97
N PRO A 122 -14.39 8.09 -10.32
CA PRO A 122 -13.81 9.41 -10.48
C PRO A 122 -13.44 9.67 -11.96
N SER A 123 -13.58 10.91 -12.41
CA SER A 123 -13.44 11.28 -13.83
C SER A 123 -12.10 10.86 -14.45
N LYS A 124 -10.99 10.96 -13.71
CA LYS A 124 -9.66 10.52 -14.19
C LYS A 124 -9.56 9.02 -14.44
N LEU A 125 -10.33 8.20 -13.71
CA LEU A 125 -10.28 6.74 -13.84
C LEU A 125 -11.13 6.23 -15.02
N ILE A 126 -12.12 7.01 -15.47
CA ILE A 126 -13.07 6.58 -16.50
C ILE A 126 -12.38 6.14 -17.81
N PRO A 127 -11.47 6.92 -18.41
CA PRO A 127 -10.80 6.51 -19.64
C PRO A 127 -10.08 5.18 -19.51
N VAL A 128 -9.36 4.99 -18.42
CA VAL A 128 -8.59 3.77 -18.13
C VAL A 128 -9.53 2.56 -17.98
N MET A 129 -10.64 2.72 -17.24
CA MET A 129 -11.62 1.63 -17.06
C MET A 129 -12.35 1.26 -18.36
N ILE A 130 -12.57 2.23 -19.24
CA ILE A 130 -13.16 2.00 -20.56
C ILE A 130 -12.17 1.19 -21.42
N GLU A 131 -10.92 1.61 -21.49
CA GLU A 131 -9.87 0.92 -22.24
C GLU A 131 -9.70 -0.52 -21.77
N LEU A 132 -9.51 -0.71 -20.46
CA LEU A 132 -9.28 -2.04 -19.86
C LEU A 132 -10.50 -2.96 -19.95
N SER A 133 -11.71 -2.41 -20.09
CA SER A 133 -12.94 -3.21 -20.22
C SER A 133 -13.00 -3.99 -21.54
N GLY A 134 -12.30 -3.53 -22.56
CA GLY A 134 -12.40 -4.05 -23.94
C GLY A 134 -13.75 -3.81 -24.63
N ILE A 135 -14.66 -3.06 -24.00
CA ILE A 135 -15.95 -2.68 -24.59
C ILE A 135 -15.74 -1.45 -25.49
N ASP A 136 -16.28 -1.49 -26.71
CA ASP A 136 -16.22 -0.34 -27.60
C ASP A 136 -16.83 0.91 -26.92
N PRO A 137 -16.06 2.00 -26.76
CA PRO A 137 -16.53 3.24 -26.12
C PRO A 137 -17.79 3.83 -26.75
N GLU A 138 -17.97 3.65 -28.07
CA GLU A 138 -19.10 4.17 -28.84
C GLU A 138 -20.32 3.24 -28.82
N LYS A 139 -20.17 2.02 -28.30
CA LYS A 139 -21.25 1.04 -28.19
C LYS A 139 -22.35 1.56 -27.26
N LYS A 140 -23.60 1.50 -27.70
CA LYS A 140 -24.75 1.86 -26.85
C LYS A 140 -24.89 0.83 -25.73
N VAL A 141 -25.20 1.29 -24.51
CA VAL A 141 -25.26 0.38 -23.34
C VAL A 141 -26.38 -0.66 -23.44
N ASN A 142 -27.47 -0.39 -24.20
CA ASN A 142 -28.54 -1.35 -24.41
C ASN A 142 -28.18 -2.55 -25.30
N VAL A 143 -27.01 -2.51 -25.99
CA VAL A 143 -26.51 -3.64 -26.80
C VAL A 143 -25.26 -4.27 -26.20
N ILE A 144 -24.84 -3.88 -24.99
CA ILE A 144 -23.76 -4.54 -24.23
C ILE A 144 -24.26 -5.91 -23.78
N THR A 145 -23.49 -6.94 -24.09
CA THR A 145 -23.87 -8.31 -23.72
C THR A 145 -23.71 -8.56 -22.22
N LYS A 146 -24.32 -9.63 -21.72
CA LYS A 146 -24.16 -10.06 -20.33
C LYS A 146 -22.69 -10.39 -20.02
N GLU A 147 -22.00 -11.03 -20.96
CA GLU A 147 -20.59 -11.40 -20.82
C GLU A 147 -19.69 -10.17 -20.69
N GLU A 148 -19.88 -9.17 -21.54
CA GLU A 148 -19.15 -7.89 -21.48
C GLU A 148 -19.41 -7.18 -20.14
N ARG A 149 -20.67 -7.11 -19.71
CA ARG A 149 -21.05 -6.50 -18.44
C ARG A 149 -20.41 -7.22 -17.24
N LEU A 150 -20.46 -8.56 -17.20
CA LEU A 150 -19.84 -9.34 -16.15
C LEU A 150 -18.31 -9.24 -16.19
N GLY A 151 -17.70 -9.13 -17.38
CA GLY A 151 -16.29 -8.81 -17.55
C GLY A 151 -15.94 -7.47 -16.92
N PHE A 152 -16.75 -6.47 -17.17
CA PHE A 152 -16.58 -5.13 -16.59
C PHE A 152 -16.74 -5.13 -15.06
N VAL A 153 -17.71 -5.87 -14.52
CA VAL A 153 -17.88 -6.05 -13.06
C VAL A 153 -16.62 -6.68 -12.44
N ARG A 154 -16.08 -7.74 -13.06
CA ARG A 154 -14.84 -8.37 -12.60
C ARG A 154 -13.65 -7.42 -12.64
N LEU A 155 -13.54 -6.59 -13.68
CA LEU A 155 -12.51 -5.56 -13.77
C LEU A 155 -12.62 -4.54 -12.61
N ILE A 156 -13.82 -4.11 -12.25
CA ILE A 156 -14.05 -3.20 -11.11
C ILE A 156 -13.62 -3.84 -9.79
N LYS A 157 -13.84 -5.13 -9.64
CA LYS A 157 -13.46 -5.88 -8.43
C LYS A 157 -11.99 -6.25 -8.39
N ASN A 158 -11.31 -6.30 -9.54
CA ASN A 158 -9.95 -6.79 -9.68
C ASN A 158 -9.18 -5.94 -10.70
N LEU A 159 -9.03 -4.64 -10.42
CA LEU A 159 -8.15 -3.78 -11.21
C LEU A 159 -6.70 -4.11 -10.85
N GLU A 160 -5.92 -4.57 -11.82
CA GLU A 160 -4.55 -5.04 -11.61
C GLU A 160 -3.52 -4.02 -12.04
N CYS A 161 -2.43 -3.92 -11.25
CA CYS A 161 -1.18 -3.25 -11.60
C CYS A 161 0.01 -4.13 -11.23
N THR A 162 1.09 -4.03 -11.98
CA THR A 162 2.34 -4.76 -11.72
C THR A 162 3.31 -3.88 -10.94
N LEU A 163 3.61 -4.24 -9.71
CA LEU A 163 4.59 -3.55 -8.87
C LEU A 163 5.99 -4.05 -9.23
N THR A 164 6.86 -3.14 -9.66
CA THR A 164 8.21 -3.46 -10.17
C THR A 164 9.32 -3.09 -9.20
N GLY A 165 9.09 -2.13 -8.30
CA GLY A 165 10.08 -1.63 -7.36
C GLY A 165 9.47 -0.80 -6.25
N LEU A 166 10.33 -0.40 -5.33
CA LEU A 166 10.07 0.61 -4.31
C LEU A 166 10.87 1.87 -4.66
N ARG A 167 10.34 3.02 -4.28
CA ARG A 167 11.10 4.27 -4.31
C ARG A 167 12.23 4.21 -3.27
N ASP A 168 13.14 5.15 -3.36
CA ASP A 168 14.35 5.20 -2.54
C ASP A 168 14.14 5.86 -1.16
N TYR A 169 15.23 6.01 -0.41
CA TYR A 169 15.24 6.63 0.92
C TYR A 169 14.74 8.09 0.94
N ASN A 170 14.81 8.83 -0.16
CA ASN A 170 14.34 10.22 -0.21
C ASN A 170 12.82 10.33 -0.11
N GLU A 171 12.11 9.26 -0.47
CA GLU A 171 10.65 9.18 -0.41
C GLU A 171 10.14 8.25 0.72
N ALA A 172 11.04 7.60 1.46
CA ALA A 172 10.69 6.74 2.57
C ALA A 172 10.30 7.56 3.81
N ILE A 173 9.22 7.14 4.48
CA ILE A 173 8.79 7.76 5.74
C ILE A 173 9.67 7.27 6.89
N ILE A 174 10.11 6.00 6.86
CA ILE A 174 10.95 5.40 7.88
C ILE A 174 12.03 4.52 7.25
N THR A 175 13.04 4.20 8.05
CA THR A 175 14.05 3.18 7.74
C THR A 175 13.72 1.89 8.49
N LYS A 176 13.64 0.78 7.76
CA LYS A 176 13.53 -0.58 8.32
C LYS A 176 14.92 -1.16 8.53
N GLY A 177 15.09 -1.95 9.59
CA GLY A 177 16.37 -2.45 10.03
C GLY A 177 16.97 -1.58 11.12
N GLY A 178 18.13 -1.93 11.64
CA GLY A 178 18.79 -1.23 12.75
C GLY A 178 19.43 -2.19 13.74
N ILE A 179 19.63 -1.72 14.95
CA ILE A 179 20.24 -2.50 16.03
C ILE A 179 19.31 -3.65 16.42
N LYS A 180 19.86 -4.86 16.44
CA LYS A 180 19.12 -6.07 16.78
C LYS A 180 18.50 -5.98 18.17
N ILE A 181 17.18 -5.94 18.26
CA ILE A 181 16.43 -5.73 19.52
C ILE A 181 16.77 -6.73 20.63
N LYS A 182 17.21 -7.95 20.29
CA LYS A 182 17.63 -8.97 21.28
C LYS A 182 18.89 -8.59 22.06
N GLU A 183 19.64 -7.61 21.58
CA GLU A 183 20.86 -7.10 22.22
C GLU A 183 20.61 -5.87 23.09
N VAL A 184 19.33 -5.49 23.25
CA VAL A 184 18.87 -4.35 24.07
C VAL A 184 17.88 -4.84 25.11
N ASP A 185 17.96 -4.31 26.33
CA ASP A 185 16.99 -4.60 27.37
C ASP A 185 15.69 -3.81 27.13
N PRO A 186 14.51 -4.47 27.02
CA PRO A 186 13.26 -3.78 26.69
C PRO A 186 12.71 -2.89 27.82
N GLY A 187 13.17 -3.07 29.06
CA GLY A 187 12.72 -2.28 30.22
C GLY A 187 13.47 -0.96 30.38
N THR A 188 14.77 -0.97 30.06
CA THR A 188 15.67 0.17 30.27
C THR A 188 16.25 0.71 28.95
N MET A 189 16.03 0.02 27.84
CA MET A 189 16.67 0.29 26.56
C MET A 189 18.21 0.28 26.63
N GLU A 190 18.80 -0.30 27.67
CA GLU A 190 20.24 -0.43 27.81
C GLU A 190 20.78 -1.57 26.94
N SER A 191 21.97 -1.37 26.38
CA SER A 191 22.73 -2.38 25.68
C SER A 191 23.08 -3.56 26.62
N ARG A 192 22.82 -4.79 26.16
CA ARG A 192 23.27 -6.01 26.85
C ARG A 192 24.78 -6.30 26.65
N LEU A 193 25.46 -5.53 25.78
CA LEU A 193 26.85 -5.70 25.44
C LEU A 193 27.74 -4.64 26.09
N VAL A 194 27.21 -3.41 26.23
CA VAL A 194 27.98 -2.26 26.73
C VAL A 194 27.16 -1.56 27.82
N LYS A 195 27.61 -1.64 29.06
CA LYS A 195 26.97 -0.99 30.21
C LYS A 195 26.94 0.54 30.04
N GLY A 196 25.82 1.17 30.36
CA GLY A 196 25.62 2.61 30.27
C GLY A 196 25.31 3.12 28.86
N LEU A 197 25.22 2.23 27.83
CA LEU A 197 24.86 2.58 26.48
C LEU A 197 23.36 2.26 26.26
N HIS A 198 22.56 3.27 25.95
CA HIS A 198 21.13 3.11 25.70
C HIS A 198 20.78 3.44 24.25
N PHE A 199 19.73 2.79 23.72
CA PHE A 199 19.23 3.01 22.37
C PHE A 199 17.74 3.30 22.39
N ALA A 200 17.27 4.24 21.56
CA ALA A 200 15.86 4.58 21.44
C ALA A 200 15.48 4.99 20.02
N GLY A 201 14.22 4.78 19.65
CA GLY A 201 13.68 5.20 18.36
C GLY A 201 14.13 4.34 17.19
N GLU A 202 14.20 4.94 16.01
CA GLU A 202 14.40 4.28 14.72
C GLU A 202 15.77 3.62 14.53
N VAL A 203 16.72 3.88 15.41
CA VAL A 203 18.01 3.18 15.41
C VAL A 203 17.86 1.68 15.72
N LEU A 204 16.77 1.31 16.39
CA LEU A 204 16.41 -0.08 16.70
C LEU A 204 15.78 -0.76 15.47
N ASP A 205 16.01 -2.07 15.32
CA ASP A 205 15.32 -2.90 14.31
C ASP A 205 13.86 -3.13 14.74
N LEU A 206 13.11 -2.01 14.81
CA LEU A 206 11.69 -1.94 15.12
C LEU A 206 11.00 -1.00 14.14
N ASP A 207 10.03 -1.52 13.40
CA ASP A 207 9.21 -0.74 12.49
C ASP A 207 7.74 -1.15 12.56
N ALA A 208 6.86 -0.20 12.30
CA ALA A 208 5.43 -0.39 12.25
C ALA A 208 4.83 0.23 10.99
N VAL A 209 3.55 -0.05 10.75
CA VAL A 209 2.77 0.51 9.63
C VAL A 209 2.46 1.99 9.84
N THR A 210 1.78 2.60 8.87
CA THR A 210 1.26 3.98 8.96
C THR A 210 0.29 4.14 10.13
N GLY A 211 0.07 5.38 10.60
CA GLY A 211 -0.88 5.68 11.69
C GLY A 211 -0.24 6.20 12.99
N GLY A 212 1.05 6.65 12.94
CA GLY A 212 1.73 7.23 14.10
C GLY A 212 2.44 6.20 15.01
N PHE A 213 2.35 4.91 14.70
CA PHE A 213 2.96 3.85 15.52
C PHE A 213 4.47 3.97 15.63
N ASN A 214 5.18 4.40 14.58
CA ASN A 214 6.63 4.60 14.61
C ASN A 214 7.02 5.73 15.57
N LEU A 215 6.26 6.81 15.63
CA LEU A 215 6.44 7.88 16.63
C LEU A 215 6.18 7.36 18.04
N GLN A 216 5.13 6.54 18.22
CA GLN A 216 4.85 5.93 19.52
C GLN A 216 5.99 5.01 19.98
N ILE A 217 6.57 4.22 19.08
CA ILE A 217 7.76 3.39 19.36
C ILE A 217 8.92 4.30 19.79
N ALA A 218 9.18 5.40 19.07
CA ALA A 218 10.26 6.31 19.39
C ALA A 218 10.07 6.94 20.78
N TRP A 219 8.89 7.43 21.11
CA TRP A 219 8.59 8.02 22.41
C TRP A 219 8.66 7.01 23.56
N SER A 220 8.08 5.81 23.35
CA SER A 220 8.07 4.77 24.40
C SER A 220 9.48 4.27 24.73
N THR A 221 10.30 4.05 23.69
CA THR A 221 11.70 3.61 23.88
C THR A 221 12.57 4.71 24.46
N ALA A 222 12.35 5.98 24.07
CA ALA A 222 13.06 7.12 24.66
C ALA A 222 12.71 7.32 26.14
N TYR A 223 11.42 7.17 26.50
CA TYR A 223 10.99 7.22 27.89
C TYR A 223 11.62 6.11 28.72
N ALA A 224 11.60 4.87 28.23
CA ALA A 224 12.20 3.73 28.91
C ALA A 224 13.74 3.91 29.10
N ALA A 225 14.42 4.47 28.09
CA ALA A 225 15.85 4.79 28.18
C ALA A 225 16.11 5.84 29.27
N GLY A 226 15.35 6.94 29.28
CA GLY A 226 15.52 8.02 30.26
C GLY A 226 15.29 7.56 31.70
N THR A 227 14.19 6.84 31.95
CA THR A 227 13.90 6.30 33.30
C THR A 227 14.87 5.19 33.70
N GLY A 228 15.39 4.43 32.74
CA GLY A 228 16.40 3.39 32.98
C GLY A 228 17.73 3.94 33.43
N ILE A 229 18.14 5.14 32.98
CA ILE A 229 19.37 5.83 33.41
C ILE A 229 19.21 6.32 34.87
N GLU A 230 18.09 6.94 35.19
CA GLU A 230 17.81 7.47 36.55
C GLU A 230 17.81 6.36 37.61
N SER A 231 17.28 5.17 37.31
CA SER A 231 17.24 4.04 38.25
C SER A 231 18.57 3.32 38.43
N ALA A 232 19.57 3.60 37.59
CA ALA A 232 20.91 3.01 37.73
C ALA A 232 21.83 3.80 38.68
N ASP A 233 21.45 5.04 39.03
CA ASP A 233 22.20 5.93 39.92
C ASP A 233 21.72 5.86 41.39
N GLU A 234 20.65 5.10 41.69
CA GLU A 234 20.16 4.77 43.03
C GLU A 234 20.73 3.41 43.51
#